data_ed8a9b20f5e271a6a4f89e4724bc6fed
#
_entry.id   ed8a9b20f5e271a6a4f89e4724bc6fed
#
_cell.length_a   1.000
_cell.length_b   1.000
_cell.length_c   1.000
_cell.angle_alpha   90.00
_cell.angle_beta   90.00
_cell.angle_gamma   90.00
#
_symmetry.space_group_name_H-M   'P 1'
#
loop_
_entity.id
_entity.type
_entity.pdbx_description
1 polymer ?
#
loop_
_entity_poly.entity_id
_entity_poly.type
_entity_poly.pdbx_seq_one_letter_code
_entity_poly.pdbx_strand_id
1 'polypeptide(L)'
;MTKRIALYPGTFDPMTLGHLDIMKRASKLCDKLIVGVAINRAKNPLFGLDDRVEMVEHVVEPFKDRIEVEVLPFEGLLIHFVEKCGASMIVRGLRAVSDFEYEFQMAGMNDRLNPDIETVFLMSDPQYQTIASRLVKEIARLGGDVSQFVTPEVDLRLKLSLIHISEPTRPY
;
A
#
# COMPACT_ATOMS: atom_id res chain seq x y z
N MET A 1 -2.73 -29.37 -5.20
CA MET A 1 -3.52 -28.30 -4.55
C MET A 1 -3.34 -27.00 -5.33
N THR A 2 -4.41 -26.28 -5.53
CA THR A 2 -4.37 -24.96 -6.17
C THR A 2 -3.68 -23.95 -5.25
N LYS A 3 -2.72 -23.20 -5.78
CA LYS A 3 -1.98 -22.17 -5.04
C LYS A 3 -2.92 -21.03 -4.65
N ARG A 4 -2.93 -20.68 -3.37
CA ARG A 4 -3.71 -19.53 -2.88
C ARG A 4 -2.94 -18.25 -3.14
N ILE A 5 -3.44 -17.43 -4.05
CA ILE A 5 -2.83 -16.16 -4.42
C ILE A 5 -3.68 -15.02 -3.88
N ALA A 6 -3.11 -14.17 -3.05
CA ALA A 6 -3.72 -12.96 -2.53
C ALA A 6 -3.09 -11.72 -3.17
N LEU A 7 -3.91 -10.71 -3.40
CA LEU A 7 -3.46 -9.42 -3.91
C LEU A 7 -3.77 -8.33 -2.89
N TYR A 8 -2.74 -7.58 -2.52
CA TYR A 8 -2.86 -6.42 -1.64
C TYR A 8 -2.61 -5.15 -2.46
N PRO A 9 -3.66 -4.39 -2.81
CA PRO A 9 -3.52 -3.17 -3.61
C PRO A 9 -3.35 -1.94 -2.75
N GLY A 10 -2.64 -0.96 -3.26
CA GLY A 10 -2.53 0.35 -2.64
C GLY A 10 -1.78 1.34 -3.51
N THR A 11 -1.83 2.62 -3.15
CA THR A 11 -1.02 3.66 -3.78
C THR A 11 0.40 3.67 -3.21
N PHE A 12 0.55 3.40 -1.92
CA PHE A 12 1.83 3.36 -1.20
C PHE A 12 2.67 4.63 -1.40
N ASP A 13 2.10 5.76 -1.05
CA ASP A 13 2.67 7.09 -1.25
C ASP A 13 2.71 7.93 0.04
N PRO A 14 3.66 7.64 0.93
CA PRO A 14 4.57 6.51 0.93
C PRO A 14 4.00 5.26 1.59
N MET A 15 4.75 4.19 1.50
CA MET A 15 4.56 3.01 2.31
C MET A 15 4.74 3.33 3.79
N THR A 16 3.89 2.76 4.66
CA THR A 16 3.91 2.99 6.11
C THR A 16 4.06 1.68 6.89
N LEU A 17 4.31 1.79 8.19
CA LEU A 17 4.33 0.61 9.08
C LEU A 17 2.96 -0.07 9.15
N GLY A 18 1.88 0.66 8.94
CA GLY A 18 0.54 0.08 8.82
C GLY A 18 0.40 -0.84 7.61
N HIS A 19 0.91 -0.44 6.46
CA HIS A 19 0.95 -1.28 5.26
C HIS A 19 1.81 -2.53 5.49
N LEU A 20 2.97 -2.36 6.12
CA LEU A 20 3.88 -3.46 6.44
C LEU A 20 3.21 -4.50 7.35
N ASP A 21 2.48 -4.07 8.36
CA ASP A 21 1.75 -4.96 9.26
C ASP A 21 0.72 -5.80 8.49
N ILE A 22 -0.07 -5.19 7.64
CA ILE A 22 -1.05 -5.90 6.81
C ILE A 22 -0.36 -6.90 5.88
N MET A 23 0.75 -6.54 5.26
CA MET A 23 1.51 -7.47 4.40
C MET A 23 2.02 -8.69 5.17
N LYS A 24 2.58 -8.49 6.35
CA LYS A 24 3.04 -9.58 7.23
C LYS A 24 1.92 -10.54 7.58
N ARG A 25 0.75 -10.02 7.87
CA ARG A 25 -0.41 -10.82 8.26
C ARG A 25 -1.05 -11.49 7.05
N ALA A 26 -1.16 -10.80 5.92
CA ALA A 26 -1.65 -11.37 4.66
C ALA A 26 -0.77 -12.53 4.18
N SER A 27 0.54 -12.44 4.38
CA SER A 27 1.47 -13.50 4.00
C SER A 27 1.22 -14.84 4.69
N LYS A 28 0.50 -14.84 5.81
CA LYS A 28 0.11 -16.06 6.52
C LYS A 28 -1.15 -16.72 5.95
N LEU A 29 -1.88 -16.01 5.10
CA LEU A 29 -3.17 -16.47 4.56
C LEU A 29 -3.07 -17.08 3.16
N CYS A 30 -1.92 -16.93 2.51
CA CYS A 30 -1.74 -17.31 1.11
C CYS A 30 -0.39 -17.99 0.87
N ASP A 31 -0.27 -18.59 -0.31
CA ASP A 31 0.97 -19.22 -0.77
C ASP A 31 1.78 -18.26 -1.64
N LYS A 32 1.12 -17.27 -2.24
CA LYS A 32 1.73 -16.16 -2.96
C LYS A 32 1.01 -14.86 -2.63
N LEU A 33 1.77 -13.82 -2.30
CA LEU A 33 1.27 -12.47 -2.11
C LEU A 33 1.72 -11.58 -3.27
N ILE A 34 0.77 -10.95 -3.95
CA ILE A 34 1.04 -9.91 -4.92
C ILE A 34 0.71 -8.57 -4.29
N VAL A 35 1.67 -7.68 -4.25
CA VAL A 35 1.45 -6.29 -3.82
C VAL A 35 1.27 -5.45 -5.08
N GLY A 36 0.06 -4.93 -5.28
CA GLY A 36 -0.30 -4.12 -6.42
C GLY A 36 -0.11 -2.63 -6.13
N VAL A 37 0.81 -1.98 -6.82
CA VAL A 37 1.06 -0.55 -6.70
C VAL A 37 0.24 0.20 -7.73
N ALA A 38 -0.77 0.92 -7.28
CA ALA A 38 -1.69 1.62 -8.19
C ALA A 38 -1.03 2.84 -8.84
N ILE A 39 -1.17 2.92 -10.15
CA ILE A 39 -0.88 4.13 -10.92
C ILE A 39 -2.08 5.06 -10.76
N ASN A 40 -2.00 5.99 -9.81
CA ASN A 40 -3.10 6.90 -9.50
C ASN A 40 -2.71 8.34 -9.83
N ARG A 41 -2.81 8.70 -11.10
CA ARG A 41 -2.45 10.03 -11.61
C ARG A 41 -3.33 11.14 -11.03
N ALA A 42 -4.60 10.84 -10.76
CA ALA A 42 -5.56 11.81 -10.21
C ALA A 42 -5.22 12.26 -8.77
N LYS A 43 -4.54 11.43 -8.00
CA LYS A 43 -4.12 11.76 -6.62
C LYS A 43 -2.83 12.57 -6.54
N ASN A 44 -2.14 12.82 -7.66
CA ASN A 44 -0.88 13.56 -7.70
C ASN A 44 0.10 13.08 -6.60
N PRO A 45 0.60 11.86 -6.67
CA PRO A 45 1.44 11.30 -5.60
C PRO A 45 2.75 12.05 -5.46
N LEU A 46 3.30 12.07 -4.24
CA LEU A 46 4.60 12.69 -3.95
C LEU A 46 5.73 11.90 -4.63
N PHE A 47 5.66 10.58 -4.58
CA PHE A 47 6.64 9.71 -5.21
C PHE A 47 6.14 9.20 -6.55
N GLY A 48 7.04 9.18 -7.55
CA GLY A 48 6.78 8.52 -8.83
C GLY A 48 6.51 7.03 -8.65
N LEU A 49 5.96 6.40 -9.69
CA LEU A 49 5.61 4.98 -9.63
C LEU A 49 6.82 4.10 -9.32
N ASP A 50 7.95 4.34 -9.98
CA ASP A 50 9.17 3.54 -9.79
C ASP A 50 9.68 3.62 -8.35
N ASP A 51 9.69 4.80 -7.76
CA ASP A 51 10.06 4.99 -6.35
C ASP A 51 9.13 4.26 -5.40
N ARG A 52 7.82 4.28 -5.66
CA ARG A 52 6.84 3.58 -4.83
C ARG A 52 6.99 2.06 -4.94
N VAL A 53 7.23 1.55 -6.13
CA VAL A 53 7.51 0.13 -6.36
C VAL A 53 8.79 -0.29 -5.62
N GLU A 54 9.86 0.47 -5.73
CA GLU A 54 11.13 0.18 -5.04
C GLU A 54 10.96 0.17 -3.51
N MET A 55 10.24 1.13 -2.95
CA MET A 55 9.96 1.17 -1.50
C MET A 55 9.23 -0.09 -1.05
N VAL A 56 8.23 -0.54 -1.80
CA VAL A 56 7.50 -1.76 -1.49
C VAL A 56 8.39 -2.99 -1.63
N GLU A 57 9.17 -3.10 -2.71
CA GLU A 57 10.10 -4.21 -2.93
C GLU A 57 11.11 -4.36 -1.81
N HIS A 58 11.64 -3.24 -1.32
CA HIS A 58 12.57 -3.24 -0.19
C HIS A 58 11.92 -3.78 1.08
N VAL A 59 10.70 -3.35 1.36
CA VAL A 59 9.95 -3.76 2.56
C VAL A 59 9.55 -5.24 2.54
N VAL A 60 9.22 -5.78 1.37
CA VAL A 60 8.79 -7.18 1.25
C VAL A 60 9.93 -8.18 1.14
N GLU A 61 11.15 -7.73 0.92
CA GLU A 61 12.32 -8.60 0.76
C GLU A 61 12.46 -9.66 1.88
N PRO A 62 12.30 -9.33 3.18
CA PRO A 62 12.35 -10.32 4.26
C PRO A 62 11.27 -11.38 4.21
N PHE A 63 10.18 -11.17 3.46
CA PHE A 63 9.08 -12.15 3.37
C PHE A 63 9.34 -13.22 2.32
N LYS A 64 10.21 -12.96 1.35
CA LYS A 64 10.49 -13.85 0.24
C LYS A 64 11.08 -15.20 0.67
N ASP A 65 11.64 -15.27 1.87
CA ASP A 65 12.12 -16.52 2.46
C ASP A 65 10.98 -17.46 2.92
N ARG A 66 9.78 -16.91 3.09
CA ARG A 66 8.64 -17.65 3.64
C ARG A 66 7.59 -18.00 2.61
N ILE A 67 7.30 -17.06 1.72
CA ILE A 67 6.32 -17.21 0.65
C ILE A 67 6.82 -16.50 -0.60
N GLU A 68 6.22 -16.84 -1.73
CA GLU A 68 6.41 -16.09 -2.95
C GLU A 68 5.77 -14.72 -2.84
N VAL A 69 6.55 -13.65 -3.07
CA VAL A 69 6.05 -12.27 -3.07
C VAL A 69 6.45 -11.59 -4.37
N GLU A 70 5.50 -10.92 -4.99
CA GLU A 70 5.71 -10.16 -6.21
C GLU A 70 5.11 -8.76 -6.07
N VAL A 71 5.84 -7.75 -6.52
CA VAL A 71 5.39 -6.36 -6.51
C VAL A 71 5.15 -5.93 -7.95
N LEU A 72 3.93 -5.55 -8.26
CA LEU A 72 3.52 -5.18 -9.61
C LEU A 72 2.80 -3.84 -9.64
N PRO A 73 3.16 -2.94 -10.55
CA PRO A 73 2.35 -1.77 -10.83
C PRO A 73 1.09 -2.16 -11.60
N PHE A 74 0.01 -1.44 -11.40
CA PHE A 74 -1.21 -1.63 -12.20
C PHE A 74 -1.95 -0.33 -12.42
N GLU A 75 -2.68 -0.28 -13.52
CA GLU A 75 -3.58 0.80 -13.89
C GLU A 75 -4.95 0.23 -14.26
N GLY A 76 -6.00 1.01 -14.06
CA GLY A 76 -7.35 0.61 -14.41
C GLY A 76 -8.09 -0.09 -13.27
N LEU A 77 -9.06 -0.90 -13.64
CA LEU A 77 -9.97 -1.54 -12.70
C LEU A 77 -9.28 -2.65 -11.91
N LEU A 78 -9.35 -2.55 -10.58
CA LEU A 78 -8.70 -3.51 -9.66
C LEU A 78 -9.09 -4.96 -9.97
N ILE A 79 -10.38 -5.24 -10.17
CA ILE A 79 -10.86 -6.60 -10.38
C ILE A 79 -10.23 -7.24 -11.63
N HIS A 80 -10.02 -6.48 -12.70
CA HIS A 80 -9.35 -6.97 -13.90
C HIS A 80 -7.88 -7.30 -13.65
N PHE A 81 -7.22 -6.51 -12.83
CA PHE A 81 -5.84 -6.78 -12.43
C PHE A 81 -5.75 -8.04 -11.57
N VAL A 82 -6.68 -8.24 -10.64
CA VAL A 82 -6.77 -9.46 -9.82
C VAL A 82 -6.94 -10.70 -10.68
N GLU A 83 -7.85 -10.64 -11.65
CA GLU A 83 -8.08 -11.73 -12.62
C GLU A 83 -6.82 -12.03 -13.43
N LYS A 84 -6.17 -10.99 -13.95
CA LYS A 84 -4.92 -11.11 -14.72
C LYS A 84 -3.80 -11.78 -13.92
N CYS A 85 -3.72 -11.51 -12.63
CA CYS A 85 -2.73 -12.12 -11.73
C CYS A 85 -3.10 -13.54 -11.30
N GLY A 86 -4.29 -14.02 -11.61
CA GLY A 86 -4.78 -15.32 -11.15
C GLY A 86 -5.03 -15.38 -9.63
N ALA A 87 -5.21 -14.22 -9.00
CA ALA A 87 -5.51 -14.15 -7.58
C ALA A 87 -7.00 -14.45 -7.31
N SER A 88 -7.27 -15.10 -6.19
CA SER A 88 -8.63 -15.39 -5.72
C SER A 88 -9.06 -14.57 -4.53
N MET A 89 -8.17 -13.73 -4.01
CA MET A 89 -8.38 -12.98 -2.78
C MET A 89 -7.80 -11.57 -2.92
N ILE A 90 -8.60 -10.57 -2.51
CA ILE A 90 -8.13 -9.19 -2.31
C ILE A 90 -8.01 -8.96 -0.81
N VAL A 91 -6.84 -8.52 -0.36
CA VAL A 91 -6.63 -8.14 1.04
C VAL A 91 -6.76 -6.63 1.19
N ARG A 92 -7.53 -6.21 2.18
CA ARG A 92 -7.68 -4.80 2.55
C ARG A 92 -7.46 -4.64 4.06
N GLY A 93 -6.75 -3.57 4.44
CA GLY A 93 -6.63 -3.18 5.85
C GLY A 93 -7.77 -2.25 6.27
N LEU A 94 -8.29 -2.43 7.48
CA LEU A 94 -9.28 -1.52 8.09
C LEU A 94 -8.66 -0.82 9.29
N ARG A 95 -8.68 0.50 9.31
CA ARG A 95 -8.13 1.34 10.38
C ARG A 95 -9.20 1.94 11.28
N ALA A 96 -10.26 2.47 10.69
CA ALA A 96 -11.32 3.18 11.40
C ALA A 96 -12.69 2.87 10.79
N VAL A 97 -13.75 3.23 11.53
CA VAL A 97 -15.14 3.04 11.08
C VAL A 97 -15.42 3.77 9.76
N SER A 98 -14.82 4.95 9.56
CA SER A 98 -14.94 5.73 8.33
C SER A 98 -14.35 5.01 7.10
N ASP A 99 -13.30 4.22 7.29
CA ASP A 99 -12.73 3.40 6.21
C ASP A 99 -13.67 2.24 5.86
N PHE A 100 -14.35 1.68 6.86
CA PHE A 100 -15.21 0.52 6.70
C PHE A 100 -16.34 0.75 5.70
N GLU A 101 -17.01 1.88 5.76
CA GLU A 101 -18.16 2.16 4.88
C GLU A 101 -17.73 2.14 3.40
N TYR A 102 -16.65 2.82 3.06
CA TYR A 102 -16.11 2.84 1.71
C TYR A 102 -15.63 1.43 1.27
N GLU A 103 -14.88 0.76 2.13
CA GLU A 103 -14.36 -0.58 1.85
C GLU A 103 -15.48 -1.61 1.70
N PHE A 104 -16.52 -1.51 2.49
CA PHE A 104 -17.71 -2.35 2.39
C PHE A 104 -18.40 -2.20 1.03
N GLN A 105 -18.60 -0.96 0.59
CA GLN A 105 -19.19 -0.67 -0.72
C GLN A 105 -18.33 -1.21 -1.86
N MET A 106 -17.02 -1.00 -1.79
CA MET A 106 -16.09 -1.50 -2.81
C MET A 106 -16.07 -3.04 -2.86
N ALA A 107 -16.07 -3.70 -1.72
CA ALA A 107 -16.14 -5.16 -1.67
C ALA A 107 -17.43 -5.69 -2.31
N GLY A 108 -18.56 -5.05 -2.03
CA GLY A 108 -19.84 -5.40 -2.65
C GLY A 108 -19.84 -5.20 -4.17
N MET A 109 -19.23 -4.14 -4.66
CA MET A 109 -19.11 -3.89 -6.10
C MET A 109 -18.19 -4.92 -6.77
N ASN A 110 -17.04 -5.22 -6.15
CA ASN A 110 -16.12 -6.23 -6.66
C ASN A 110 -16.74 -7.62 -6.71
N ASP A 111 -17.51 -7.99 -5.68
CA ASP A 111 -18.25 -9.26 -5.66
C ASP A 111 -19.23 -9.40 -6.83
N ARG A 112 -19.90 -8.31 -7.19
CA ARG A 112 -20.79 -8.28 -8.35
C ARG A 112 -20.06 -8.38 -9.68
N LEU A 113 -18.85 -7.83 -9.77
CA LEU A 113 -18.02 -7.90 -10.97
C LEU A 113 -17.42 -9.28 -11.17
N ASN A 114 -16.99 -9.93 -10.10
CA ASN A 114 -16.50 -11.30 -10.12
C ASN A 114 -16.70 -11.98 -8.74
N PRO A 115 -17.74 -12.82 -8.58
CA PRO A 115 -18.05 -13.46 -7.30
C PRO A 115 -17.03 -14.56 -6.91
N ASP A 116 -16.12 -14.95 -7.78
CA ASP A 116 -15.08 -15.93 -7.48
C ASP A 116 -13.88 -15.32 -6.75
N ILE A 117 -13.82 -13.98 -6.66
CA ILE A 117 -12.77 -13.25 -5.97
C ILE A 117 -13.31 -12.72 -4.62
N GLU A 118 -12.73 -13.21 -3.53
CA GLU A 118 -13.13 -12.83 -2.17
C GLU A 118 -12.34 -11.60 -1.70
N THR A 119 -13.00 -10.70 -0.96
CA THR A 119 -12.32 -9.62 -0.26
C THR A 119 -12.17 -9.97 1.22
N VAL A 120 -10.94 -9.94 1.71
CA VAL A 120 -10.61 -10.23 3.10
C VAL A 120 -10.16 -8.94 3.79
N PHE A 121 -10.82 -8.60 4.88
CA PHE A 121 -10.46 -7.45 5.70
C PHE A 121 -9.61 -7.86 6.89
N LEU A 122 -8.49 -7.18 7.08
CA LEU A 122 -7.64 -7.32 8.24
C LEU A 122 -7.71 -6.03 9.06
N MET A 123 -8.12 -6.16 10.32
CA MET A 123 -8.13 -5.03 11.25
C MET A 123 -6.71 -4.58 11.53
N SER A 124 -6.43 -3.30 11.38
CA SER A 124 -5.12 -2.75 11.74
C SER A 124 -4.82 -2.94 13.22
N ASP A 125 -3.57 -3.24 13.53
CA ASP A 125 -3.11 -3.23 14.91
C ASP A 125 -3.36 -1.83 15.52
N PRO A 126 -3.82 -1.73 16.79
CA PRO A 126 -4.11 -0.45 17.44
C PRO A 126 -2.97 0.57 17.34
N GLN A 127 -1.72 0.13 17.40
CA GLN A 127 -0.57 1.03 17.28
C GLN A 127 -0.42 1.68 15.90
N TYR A 128 -1.05 1.12 14.85
CA TYR A 128 -0.96 1.63 13.47
C TYR A 128 -2.26 2.25 12.96
N GLN A 129 -3.34 2.22 13.74
CA GLN A 129 -4.67 2.67 13.29
C GLN A 129 -4.72 4.14 12.87
N THR A 130 -3.89 4.99 13.48
CA THR A 130 -3.83 6.41 13.17
C THR A 130 -2.88 6.75 12.02
N ILE A 131 -2.09 5.79 11.54
CA ILE A 131 -1.09 6.02 10.50
C ILE A 131 -1.78 6.05 9.13
N ALA A 132 -1.71 7.20 8.48
CA ALA A 132 -2.17 7.39 7.10
C ALA A 132 -1.07 8.07 6.28
N SER A 133 -0.85 7.60 5.06
CA SER A 133 0.19 8.17 4.17
C SER A 133 0.03 9.66 3.96
N ARG A 134 -1.22 10.15 3.86
CA ARG A 134 -1.50 11.58 3.75
C ARG A 134 -0.99 12.38 4.94
N LEU A 135 -1.23 11.89 6.15
CA LEU A 135 -0.78 12.56 7.39
C LEU A 135 0.74 12.47 7.54
N VAL A 136 1.35 11.36 7.18
CA VAL A 136 2.81 11.20 7.17
C VAL A 136 3.46 12.25 6.26
N LYS A 137 2.94 12.44 5.06
CA LYS A 137 3.42 13.47 4.12
C LYS A 137 3.24 14.88 4.68
N GLU A 138 2.11 15.17 5.29
CA GLU A 138 1.82 16.47 5.89
C GLU A 138 2.79 16.78 7.03
N ILE A 139 2.99 15.84 7.95
CA ILE A 139 3.96 16.00 9.06
C ILE A 139 5.37 16.22 8.52
N ALA A 140 5.78 15.43 7.54
CA ALA A 140 7.11 15.55 6.94
C ALA A 140 7.31 16.93 6.25
N ARG A 141 6.31 17.42 5.52
CA ARG A 141 6.36 18.76 4.88
C ARG A 141 6.48 19.88 5.88
N LEU A 142 5.95 19.73 7.07
CA LEU A 142 6.03 20.69 8.17
C LEU A 142 7.29 20.52 9.03
N GLY A 143 8.21 19.63 8.63
CA GLY A 143 9.47 19.41 9.34
C GLY A 143 9.38 18.48 10.55
N GLY A 144 8.25 17.77 10.72
CA GLY A 144 8.06 16.83 11.81
C GLY A 144 8.80 15.50 11.59
N ASP A 145 9.08 14.80 12.67
CA ASP A 145 9.70 13.48 12.65
C ASP A 145 8.66 12.39 12.34
N VAL A 146 8.87 11.66 11.26
CA VAL A 146 7.98 10.57 10.82
C VAL A 146 8.58 9.18 11.01
N SER A 147 9.72 9.08 11.68
CA SER A 147 10.45 7.81 11.87
C SER A 147 9.65 6.74 12.60
N GLN A 148 8.63 7.13 13.37
CA GLN A 148 7.73 6.20 14.07
C GLN A 148 6.64 5.61 13.17
N PHE A 149 6.44 6.16 11.97
CA PHE A 149 5.32 5.80 11.09
C PHE A 149 5.74 5.06 9.83
N VAL A 150 7.03 5.12 9.50
CA VAL A 150 7.60 4.56 8.27
C VAL A 150 8.91 3.82 8.55
N THR A 151 9.36 3.04 7.58
CA THR A 151 10.67 2.39 7.66
C THR A 151 11.80 3.43 7.52
N PRO A 152 13.02 3.13 8.00
CA PRO A 152 14.16 4.05 7.86
C PRO A 152 14.44 4.47 6.42
N GLU A 153 14.26 3.58 5.45
CA GLU A 153 14.44 3.89 4.03
C GLU A 153 13.40 4.91 3.55
N VAL A 154 12.13 4.71 3.90
CA VAL A 154 11.06 5.63 3.52
C VAL A 154 11.26 7.00 4.19
N ASP A 155 11.69 7.03 5.45
CA ASP A 155 12.02 8.28 6.16
C ASP A 155 13.11 9.06 5.42
N LEU A 156 14.18 8.37 5.01
CA LEU A 156 15.25 8.99 4.22
C LEU A 156 14.75 9.54 2.89
N ARG A 157 13.95 8.77 2.15
CA ARG A 157 13.37 9.20 0.86
C ARG A 157 12.45 10.41 1.03
N LEU A 158 11.65 10.46 2.11
CA LEU A 158 10.82 11.63 2.42
C LEU A 158 11.67 12.87 2.66
N LYS A 159 12.73 12.77 3.45
CA LYS A 159 13.65 13.87 3.71
C LYS A 159 14.29 14.39 2.43
N LEU A 160 14.81 13.50 1.59
CA LEU A 160 15.44 13.88 0.31
C LEU A 160 14.43 14.51 -0.66
N SER A 161 13.21 13.99 -0.73
CA SER A 161 12.15 14.51 -1.59
C SER A 161 11.71 15.92 -1.20
N LEU A 162 11.71 16.24 0.09
CA LEU A 162 11.22 17.52 0.61
C LEU A 162 12.30 18.62 0.68
N ILE A 163 13.58 18.28 0.65
CA ILE A 163 14.67 19.26 0.57
C ILE A 163 14.53 20.17 -0.66
N HIS A 164 14.13 19.61 -1.81
CA HIS A 164 13.93 20.37 -3.05
C HIS A 164 12.71 21.30 -3.04
N ILE A 165 11.75 21.08 -2.14
CA ILE A 165 10.53 21.89 -2.03
C ILE A 165 10.77 23.10 -1.12
N SER A 166 11.73 23.01 -0.19
CA SER A 166 12.03 24.04 0.82
C SER A 166 13.14 25.00 0.43
N GLU A 167 13.78 24.87 -0.73
CA GLU A 167 14.69 25.90 -1.24
C GLU A 167 13.85 27.09 -1.74
N PRO A 168 13.93 28.27 -1.08
CA PRO A 168 13.30 29.44 -1.62
C PRO A 168 13.96 29.77 -2.95
N THR A 169 13.14 29.91 -4.00
CA THR A 169 13.59 30.54 -5.25
C THR A 169 14.25 31.87 -4.86
N ARG A 170 15.58 31.95 -5.00
CA ARG A 170 16.29 33.19 -4.80
C ARG A 170 15.74 34.19 -5.83
N PRO A 171 15.20 35.33 -5.41
CA PRO A 171 14.88 36.37 -6.35
C PRO A 171 16.21 36.85 -6.96
N TYR A 172 16.25 36.89 -8.27
CA TYR A 172 17.34 37.50 -9.01
C TYR A 172 17.36 39.01 -8.75
#